data_7dfece9ef10686804ef152683f7fe55b
#
_entry.id   7dfece9ef10686804ef152683f7fe55b
#
_cell.length_a   1.000
_cell.length_b   1.000
_cell.length_c   1.000
_cell.angle_alpha   90.00
_cell.angle_beta   90.00
_cell.angle_gamma   90.00
#
_symmetry.space_group_name_H-M   'P 1'
#
loop_
_entity.id
_entity.type
_entity.pdbx_description
1 polymer ?
#
loop_
_entity_poly.entity_id
_entity_poly.type
_entity_poly.pdbx_seq_one_letter_code
_entity_poly.pdbx_strand_id
1 'polypeptide(L)'
;MQTVHELIDKLNKEHALEKEEWVFLLGHRTKEDAEYLFSCARKQQQKYFGNCVYTRGLIEFTNICRNDCYYCGIRKSNPNAERYRLTTEQILSCAKSGYELGFRTFVLQGGEDLAY
;
A
#
# COMPACT_ATOMS: atom_id res chain seq x y z
N MET A 1 31.47 16.52 -0.86
CA MET A 1 30.50 15.50 -0.38
C MET A 1 29.14 16.16 -0.41
N GLN A 2 28.17 15.55 -1.06
CA GLN A 2 26.79 16.06 -1.03
C GLN A 2 26.23 15.96 0.40
N THR A 3 25.51 16.97 0.81
CA THR A 3 24.80 16.98 2.09
C THR A 3 23.48 16.20 1.99
N VAL A 4 22.90 15.82 3.13
CA VAL A 4 21.57 15.17 3.16
C VAL A 4 20.50 16.07 2.54
N HIS A 5 20.54 17.39 2.80
CA HIS A 5 19.61 18.35 2.18
C HIS A 5 19.72 18.40 0.66
N GLU A 6 20.95 18.42 0.11
CA GLU A 6 21.14 18.39 -1.37
C GLU A 6 20.59 17.11 -2.00
N LEU A 7 20.69 15.97 -1.30
CA LEU A 7 20.09 14.72 -1.76
C LEU A 7 18.56 14.75 -1.68
N ILE A 8 17.96 15.37 -0.67
CA ILE A 8 16.53 15.57 -0.57
C ILE A 8 16.03 16.45 -1.74
N ASP A 9 16.75 17.54 -2.03
CA ASP A 9 16.42 18.43 -3.14
C ASP A 9 16.57 17.73 -4.51
N LYS A 10 17.62 16.94 -4.68
CA LYS A 10 17.79 16.10 -5.87
C LYS A 10 16.63 15.12 -6.03
N LEU A 11 16.28 14.39 -4.95
CA LEU A 11 15.14 13.45 -4.97
C LEU A 11 13.83 14.14 -5.31
N ASN A 12 13.59 15.34 -4.76
CA ASN A 12 12.39 16.13 -5.03
C ASN A 12 12.30 16.59 -6.49
N LYS A 13 13.43 16.83 -7.15
CA LYS A 13 13.52 17.31 -8.54
C LYS A 13 13.55 16.17 -9.56
N GLU A 14 14.37 15.17 -9.30
CA GLU A 14 14.71 14.11 -10.27
C GLU A 14 13.91 12.82 -10.03
N HIS A 15 13.26 12.69 -8.85
CA HIS A 15 12.49 11.52 -8.41
C HIS A 15 13.30 10.22 -8.33
N ALA A 16 14.63 10.33 -8.32
CA ALA A 16 15.55 9.20 -8.24
C ALA A 16 16.85 9.61 -7.51
N LEU A 17 17.44 8.64 -6.86
CA LEU A 17 18.79 8.70 -6.28
C LEU A 17 19.52 7.41 -6.65
N GLU A 18 20.87 7.50 -6.76
CA GLU A 18 21.72 6.33 -6.88
C GLU A 18 21.75 5.54 -5.58
N LYS A 19 22.17 4.28 -5.65
CA LYS A 19 22.20 3.38 -4.48
C LYS A 19 23.02 3.96 -3.31
N GLU A 20 24.17 4.50 -3.61
CA GLU A 20 25.09 5.07 -2.63
C GLU A 20 24.50 6.33 -1.97
N GLU A 21 23.78 7.14 -2.74
CA GLU A 21 23.05 8.32 -2.26
C GLU A 21 21.90 7.92 -1.31
N TRP A 22 21.15 6.85 -1.65
CA TRP A 22 20.14 6.30 -0.75
C TRP A 22 20.73 5.80 0.57
N VAL A 23 21.84 5.05 0.50
CA VAL A 23 22.55 4.57 1.71
C VAL A 23 22.99 5.74 2.58
N PHE A 24 23.54 6.79 1.97
CA PHE A 24 23.98 7.98 2.69
C PHE A 24 22.78 8.72 3.32
N LEU A 25 21.75 9.02 2.56
CA LEU A 25 20.54 9.69 3.03
C LEU A 25 19.89 8.96 4.21
N LEU A 26 19.74 7.65 4.11
CA LEU A 26 19.08 6.85 5.17
C LEU A 26 19.95 6.68 6.41
N GLY A 27 21.26 6.58 6.24
CA GLY A 27 22.22 6.35 7.32
C GLY A 27 22.66 7.60 8.09
N HIS A 28 22.60 8.79 7.48
CA HIS A 28 23.19 10.00 8.05
C HIS A 28 22.18 11.13 8.30
N ARG A 29 20.88 10.91 8.01
CA ARG A 29 19.88 11.96 8.27
C ARG A 29 19.72 12.24 9.76
N THR A 30 19.70 13.51 10.09
CA THR A 30 19.34 14.03 11.41
C THR A 30 17.82 14.15 11.54
N LYS A 31 17.36 14.59 12.72
CA LYS A 31 15.94 14.91 12.94
C LYS A 31 15.50 16.10 12.07
N GLU A 32 16.34 17.11 11.97
CA GLU A 32 16.11 18.29 11.14
C GLU A 32 15.99 17.94 9.65
N ASP A 33 16.87 17.06 9.16
CA ASP A 33 16.81 16.56 7.78
C ASP A 33 15.50 15.78 7.52
N ALA A 34 15.05 14.98 8.50
CA ALA A 34 13.78 14.27 8.39
C ALA A 34 12.59 15.23 8.35
N GLU A 35 12.57 16.29 9.15
CA GLU A 35 11.54 17.33 9.12
C GLU A 35 11.51 18.05 7.77
N TYR A 36 12.70 18.37 7.21
CA TYR A 36 12.81 18.94 5.88
C TYR A 36 12.26 18.00 4.79
N LEU A 37 12.66 16.72 4.80
CA LEU A 37 12.15 15.70 3.90
C LEU A 37 10.62 15.59 3.96
N PHE A 38 10.04 15.55 5.17
CA PHE A 38 8.59 15.48 5.36
C PHE A 38 7.88 16.74 4.86
N SER A 39 8.51 17.92 5.01
CA SER A 39 7.96 19.16 4.47
C SER A 39 7.91 19.14 2.94
N CYS A 40 8.96 18.65 2.29
CA CYS A 40 9.01 18.47 0.84
C CYS A 40 7.95 17.46 0.37
N ALA A 41 7.84 16.31 1.05
CA ALA A 41 6.84 15.29 0.74
C ALA A 41 5.40 15.83 0.87
N ARG A 42 5.10 16.60 1.92
CA ARG A 42 3.78 17.25 2.09
C ARG A 42 3.48 18.24 0.97
N LYS A 43 4.46 19.05 0.54
CA LYS A 43 4.28 19.98 -0.60
C LYS A 43 3.95 19.23 -1.89
N GLN A 44 4.64 18.10 -2.16
CA GLN A 44 4.34 17.25 -3.32
C GLN A 44 2.95 16.62 -3.22
N GLN A 45 2.59 16.08 -2.06
CA GLN A 45 1.26 15.53 -1.83
C GLN A 45 0.17 16.58 -2.07
N GLN A 46 0.31 17.78 -1.51
CA GLN A 46 -0.65 18.87 -1.70
C GLN A 46 -0.77 19.31 -3.16
N LYS A 47 0.35 19.34 -3.90
CA LYS A 47 0.39 19.70 -5.32
C LYS A 47 -0.43 18.73 -6.19
N TYR A 48 -0.36 17.42 -5.91
CA TYR A 48 -0.98 16.39 -6.75
C TYR A 48 -2.34 15.91 -6.25
N PHE A 49 -2.56 15.92 -4.94
CA PHE A 49 -3.73 15.30 -4.30
C PHE A 49 -4.53 16.28 -3.40
N GLY A 50 -4.03 17.51 -3.22
CA GLY A 50 -4.64 18.45 -2.27
C GLY A 50 -4.62 17.89 -0.85
N ASN A 51 -5.68 18.14 -0.09
CA ASN A 51 -5.89 17.61 1.27
C ASN A 51 -6.76 16.35 1.29
N CYS A 52 -6.93 15.69 0.14
CA CYS A 52 -7.78 14.51 0.03
C CYS A 52 -7.04 13.25 0.49
N VAL A 53 -7.75 12.40 1.21
CA VAL A 53 -7.35 11.02 1.51
C VAL A 53 -8.25 10.11 0.71
N TYR A 54 -7.65 9.29 -0.15
CA TYR A 54 -8.39 8.34 -0.99
C TYR A 54 -8.53 7.02 -0.24
N THR A 55 -9.76 6.63 0.03
CA THR A 55 -10.09 5.32 0.62
C THR A 55 -10.48 4.32 -0.46
N ARG A 56 -10.21 3.05 -0.21
CA ARG A 56 -10.60 1.94 -1.08
C ARG A 56 -11.44 0.94 -0.32
N GLY A 57 -12.48 0.41 -0.98
CA GLY A 57 -13.21 -0.74 -0.47
C GLY A 57 -12.35 -2.00 -0.66
N LEU A 58 -12.28 -2.86 0.35
CA LEU A 58 -11.64 -4.16 0.26
C LEU A 58 -12.71 -5.23 0.17
N ILE A 59 -12.61 -6.11 -0.83
CA ILE A 59 -13.46 -7.29 -0.98
C ILE A 59 -12.55 -8.52 -0.91
N GLU A 60 -12.63 -9.26 0.17
CA GLU A 60 -11.94 -10.54 0.33
C GLU A 60 -12.80 -11.64 -0.28
N PHE A 61 -12.53 -11.99 -1.56
CA PHE A 61 -13.41 -12.87 -2.33
C PHE A 61 -13.21 -14.35 -2.04
N THR A 62 -12.08 -14.76 -1.49
CA THR A 62 -11.80 -16.12 -1.01
C THR A 62 -10.74 -16.12 0.07
N ASN A 63 -10.89 -17.00 1.05
CA ASN A 63 -9.83 -17.28 2.03
C ASN A 63 -9.24 -18.70 1.87
N ILE A 64 -9.52 -19.36 0.76
CA ILE A 64 -8.89 -20.62 0.41
C ILE A 64 -7.53 -20.32 -0.18
N CYS A 65 -6.48 -20.99 0.33
CA CYS A 65 -5.11 -20.79 -0.12
C CYS A 65 -4.38 -22.12 -0.18
N ARG A 66 -3.64 -22.37 -1.27
CA ARG A 66 -2.79 -23.54 -1.42
C ARG A 66 -1.43 -23.41 -0.71
N ASN A 67 -1.05 -22.19 -0.35
CA ASN A 67 0.25 -21.89 0.28
C ASN A 67 0.17 -21.99 1.80
N ASP A 68 1.31 -22.21 2.44
CA ASP A 68 1.41 -22.42 3.88
C ASP A 68 2.38 -21.41 4.54
N CYS A 69 2.25 -20.14 4.21
CA CYS A 69 3.08 -19.06 4.75
C CYS A 69 2.88 -18.91 6.26
N TYR A 70 3.94 -19.00 7.05
CA TYR A 70 3.87 -19.02 8.52
C TYR A 70 3.16 -17.84 9.16
N TYR A 71 3.26 -16.65 8.57
CA TYR A 71 2.64 -15.43 9.10
C TYR A 71 1.16 -15.25 8.69
N CYS A 72 0.65 -16.09 7.80
CA CYS A 72 -0.66 -15.86 7.18
C CYS A 72 -1.78 -16.63 7.90
N GLY A 73 -2.84 -15.92 8.32
CA GLY A 73 -4.00 -16.52 8.98
C GLY A 73 -4.80 -17.46 8.08
N ILE A 74 -4.79 -17.23 6.76
CA ILE A 74 -5.48 -18.09 5.78
C ILE A 74 -4.60 -19.17 5.17
N ARG A 75 -3.41 -19.43 5.72
CA ARG A 75 -2.55 -20.51 5.24
C ARG A 75 -3.26 -21.86 5.22
N LYS A 76 -2.84 -22.73 4.29
CA LYS A 76 -3.47 -24.05 4.05
C LYS A 76 -3.63 -24.88 5.32
N SER A 77 -2.60 -24.93 6.17
CA SER A 77 -2.57 -25.79 7.36
C SER A 77 -3.34 -25.22 8.55
N ASN A 78 -3.90 -23.99 8.49
CA ASN A 78 -4.66 -23.44 9.60
C ASN A 78 -6.03 -24.11 9.73
N PRO A 79 -6.28 -24.98 10.73
CA PRO A 79 -7.55 -25.67 10.89
C PRO A 79 -8.67 -24.79 11.45
N ASN A 80 -8.31 -23.61 12.00
CA ASN A 80 -9.27 -22.70 12.63
C ASN A 80 -9.86 -21.68 11.64
N ALA A 81 -9.41 -21.69 10.37
CA ALA A 81 -9.93 -20.80 9.36
C ALA A 81 -11.18 -21.41 8.70
N GLU A 82 -12.35 -20.86 8.95
CA GLU A 82 -13.55 -21.17 8.20
C GLU A 82 -13.37 -20.74 6.75
N ARG A 83 -13.50 -21.70 5.80
CA ARG A 83 -13.18 -21.49 4.40
C ARG A 83 -14.42 -21.10 3.58
N TYR A 84 -14.25 -20.08 2.73
CA TYR A 84 -15.31 -19.61 1.85
C TYR A 84 -14.78 -19.18 0.47
N ARG A 85 -15.68 -19.12 -0.48
CA ARG A 85 -15.54 -18.42 -1.78
C ARG A 85 -16.79 -17.60 -2.01
N LEU A 86 -16.63 -16.35 -2.41
CA LEU A 86 -17.76 -15.52 -2.85
C LEU A 86 -18.11 -15.87 -4.30
N THR A 87 -19.38 -15.84 -4.64
CA THR A 87 -19.83 -15.89 -6.03
C THR A 87 -19.63 -14.54 -6.70
N THR A 88 -19.67 -14.51 -8.03
CA THR A 88 -19.60 -13.26 -8.80
C THR A 88 -20.70 -12.28 -8.37
N GLU A 89 -21.93 -12.78 -8.13
CA GLU A 89 -23.06 -11.97 -7.68
C GLU A 89 -22.80 -11.35 -6.31
N GLN A 90 -22.18 -12.11 -5.38
CA GLN A 90 -21.83 -11.61 -4.06
C GLN A 90 -20.75 -10.53 -4.14
N ILE A 91 -19.72 -10.73 -4.97
CA ILE A 91 -18.67 -9.73 -5.21
C ILE A 91 -19.27 -8.43 -5.77
N LEU A 92 -20.12 -8.55 -6.79
CA LEU A 92 -20.78 -7.39 -7.40
C LEU A 92 -21.73 -6.68 -6.42
N SER A 93 -22.43 -7.43 -5.58
CA SER A 93 -23.28 -6.88 -4.52
C SER A 93 -22.47 -6.08 -3.50
N CYS A 94 -21.32 -6.62 -3.05
CA CYS A 94 -20.40 -5.90 -2.16
C CYS A 94 -19.89 -4.60 -2.81
N ALA A 95 -19.50 -4.67 -4.08
CA ALA A 95 -19.02 -3.50 -4.81
C ALA A 95 -20.11 -2.43 -4.97
N LYS A 96 -21.36 -2.83 -5.26
CA LYS A 96 -22.49 -1.92 -5.35
C LYS A 96 -22.78 -1.23 -4.02
N SER A 97 -22.87 -1.99 -2.93
CA SER A 97 -23.07 -1.42 -1.59
C SER A 97 -21.93 -0.47 -1.20
N GLY A 98 -20.69 -0.83 -1.50
CA GLY A 98 -19.54 0.04 -1.27
C GLY A 98 -19.61 1.32 -2.11
N TYR A 99 -20.06 1.24 -3.37
CA TYR A 99 -20.24 2.41 -4.21
C TYR A 99 -21.28 3.39 -3.64
N GLU A 100 -22.39 2.86 -3.13
CA GLU A 100 -23.45 3.65 -2.46
C GLU A 100 -22.90 4.34 -1.19
N LEU A 101 -21.97 3.72 -0.48
CA LEU A 101 -21.25 4.30 0.66
C LEU A 101 -20.16 5.33 0.29
N GLY A 102 -19.90 5.54 -1.00
CA GLY A 102 -18.95 6.55 -1.47
C GLY A 102 -17.60 6.01 -1.95
N PHE A 103 -17.30 4.71 -1.84
CA PHE A 103 -16.08 4.15 -2.43
C PHE A 103 -16.10 4.23 -3.95
N ARG A 104 -14.94 4.50 -4.56
CA ARG A 104 -14.78 4.59 -6.03
C ARG A 104 -13.70 3.66 -6.56
N THR A 105 -12.96 3.03 -5.67
CA THR A 105 -11.95 2.04 -5.99
C THR A 105 -12.11 0.84 -5.06
N PHE A 106 -12.04 -0.37 -5.62
CA PHE A 106 -12.10 -1.61 -4.87
C PHE A 106 -10.82 -2.41 -5.10
N VAL A 107 -10.32 -2.98 -4.02
CA VAL A 107 -9.23 -3.95 -4.03
C VAL A 107 -9.84 -5.33 -3.81
N LEU A 108 -9.57 -6.25 -4.71
CA LEU A 108 -9.93 -7.66 -4.55
C LEU A 108 -8.75 -8.39 -3.93
N GLN A 109 -8.99 -9.06 -2.82
CA GLN A 109 -7.96 -9.82 -2.11
C GLN A 109 -8.45 -11.24 -1.85
N GLY A 110 -7.54 -12.19 -1.93
CA GLY A 110 -7.85 -13.59 -1.63
C GLY A 110 -6.62 -14.42 -1.37
N GLY A 111 -6.83 -15.67 -1.03
CA GLY A 111 -5.78 -16.67 -1.02
C GLY A 111 -5.38 -17.08 -2.44
N GLU A 112 -4.29 -17.85 -2.57
CA GLU A 112 -3.92 -18.51 -3.83
C GLU A 112 -4.88 -19.68 -4.06
N ASP A 113 -6.03 -19.39 -4.63
CA ASP A 113 -7.11 -20.35 -4.87
C ASP A 113 -7.12 -20.78 -6.36
N LEU A 114 -7.06 -22.07 -6.62
CA LEU A 114 -7.03 -22.63 -7.98
C LEU A 114 -8.39 -22.56 -8.71
N ALA A 115 -9.45 -22.13 -8.04
CA ALA A 115 -10.78 -22.01 -8.64
C ALA A 115 -11.00 -20.67 -9.35
N TYR A 116 -10.04 -19.72 -9.26
CA TYR A 116 -10.06 -18.42 -9.93
C TYR A 116 -8.89 -18.25 -10.88
#